data_089f0f9723c89b58dc01645e0f2a27ce
#
_entry.id   089f0f9723c89b58dc01645e0f2a27ce
#
_cell.length_a   1.000
_cell.length_b   1.000
_cell.length_c   1.000
_cell.angle_alpha   90.00
_cell.angle_beta   90.00
_cell.angle_gamma   90.00
#
_symmetry.space_group_name_H-M   'P 1'
#
loop_
_entity.id
_entity.type
_entity.pdbx_description
1 polymer ?
#
loop_
_entity_poly.entity_id
_entity_poly.type
_entity_poly.pdbx_seq_one_letter_code
_entity_poly.pdbx_strand_id
1 'polypeptide(L)'
;MSDVTTSTRVNLPSGGWADLRPVADVTERQRRPIKRIQTTLAGMPAFASAVREAEAAGGSDLTPEQQLKIAAGMGEAFDLLENLNDALIVAAVRGWSYGAEVTADACQDLPGRDLDKLREATSPYLKELMPDFDPTPDASSPIEPSAA
;
A
#
# COMPACT_ATOMS: atom_id res chain seq x y z
N MET A 1 -16.09 -11.98 -21.37
CA MET A 1 -15.87 -11.72 -20.96
C MET A 1 -15.53 -11.76 -20.03
N SER A 2 -15.51 -11.81 -19.50
CA SER A 2 -15.24 -11.98 -18.50
C SER A 2 -14.03 -11.70 -18.03
N ASP A 3 -13.33 -11.25 -18.58
CA ASP A 3 -12.12 -11.02 -18.21
C ASP A 3 -11.97 -10.02 -17.22
N VAL A 4 -12.91 -9.21 -16.95
CA VAL A 4 -12.84 -8.20 -15.95
C VAL A 4 -12.49 -8.77 -14.61
N THR A 5 -12.73 -10.03 -14.37
CA THR A 5 -12.41 -10.62 -13.09
C THR A 5 -11.14 -11.44 -13.14
N THR A 6 -10.42 -11.36 -14.24
CA THR A 6 -9.22 -12.15 -14.38
C THR A 6 -8.10 -11.61 -13.50
N SER A 7 -7.52 -12.50 -12.72
CA SER A 7 -6.38 -12.14 -11.88
C SER A 7 -5.13 -11.97 -12.74
N THR A 8 -4.24 -11.11 -12.29
CA THR A 8 -2.95 -10.93 -12.93
C THR A 8 -1.92 -11.73 -12.15
N ARG A 9 -1.20 -12.59 -12.84
CA ARG A 9 -0.17 -13.40 -12.17
C ARG A 9 1.17 -12.67 -12.21
N VAL A 10 1.79 -12.58 -11.06
CA VAL A 10 3.11 -11.98 -10.91
C VAL A 10 4.09 -13.12 -10.64
N ASN A 11 5.14 -13.21 -11.44
CA ASN A 11 6.18 -14.19 -11.22
C ASN A 11 7.20 -13.63 -10.25
N LEU A 12 7.62 -14.44 -9.29
CA LEU A 12 8.48 -14.00 -8.21
C LEU A 12 9.91 -14.51 -8.42
N PRO A 13 10.90 -13.78 -7.87
CA PRO A 13 12.30 -14.15 -8.09
C PRO A 13 12.67 -15.57 -7.67
N SER A 14 11.99 -16.12 -6.67
CA SER A 14 12.29 -17.47 -6.20
C SER A 14 11.73 -18.54 -7.12
N GLY A 15 10.99 -18.18 -8.16
CA GLY A 15 10.32 -19.12 -9.03
C GLY A 15 8.86 -19.32 -8.66
N GLY A 16 8.41 -18.73 -7.57
CA GLY A 16 7.01 -18.80 -7.19
C GLY A 16 6.17 -17.79 -7.95
N TRP A 17 4.93 -17.68 -7.55
CA TRP A 17 3.99 -16.76 -8.21
C TRP A 17 2.94 -16.28 -7.22
N ALA A 18 2.30 -15.19 -7.56
CA ALA A 18 1.16 -14.68 -6.83
C ALA A 18 0.15 -14.15 -7.83
N ASP A 19 -1.11 -14.43 -7.58
CA ASP A 19 -2.19 -13.92 -8.41
C ASP A 19 -2.80 -12.71 -7.71
N LEU A 20 -2.87 -11.60 -8.43
CA LEU A 20 -3.45 -10.38 -7.89
C LEU A 20 -4.88 -10.25 -8.35
N ARG A 21 -5.76 -9.89 -7.44
CA ARG A 21 -7.15 -9.67 -7.78
C ARG A 21 -7.33 -8.26 -8.35
N PRO A 22 -8.36 -8.03 -9.16
CA PRO A 22 -8.67 -6.66 -9.59
C PRO A 22 -8.98 -5.79 -8.38
N VAL A 23 -8.66 -4.51 -8.47
CA VAL A 23 -8.92 -3.57 -7.37
C VAL A 23 -10.40 -3.61 -6.98
N ALA A 24 -11.28 -3.73 -7.97
CA ALA A 24 -12.71 -3.74 -7.70
C ALA A 24 -13.16 -4.90 -6.82
N ASP A 25 -12.33 -5.95 -6.72
CA ASP A 25 -12.68 -7.11 -5.93
C ASP A 25 -12.15 -7.06 -4.50
N VAL A 26 -11.44 -6.00 -4.15
CA VAL A 26 -10.95 -5.84 -2.78
C VAL A 26 -12.13 -5.46 -1.89
N THR A 27 -12.34 -6.24 -0.83
CA THR A 27 -13.47 -6.00 0.05
C THR A 27 -13.15 -4.93 1.07
N GLU A 28 -14.19 -4.39 1.68
CA GLU A 28 -13.99 -3.40 2.74
C GLU A 28 -13.23 -4.00 3.93
N ARG A 29 -13.44 -5.27 4.21
CA ARG A 29 -12.70 -5.95 5.28
C ARG A 29 -11.20 -5.89 5.03
N GLN A 30 -10.80 -6.03 3.77
CA GLN A 30 -9.39 -5.95 3.40
C GLN A 30 -8.89 -4.52 3.33
N ARG A 31 -9.78 -3.61 3.00
CA ARG A 31 -9.44 -2.20 2.85
C ARG A 31 -9.28 -1.47 4.18
N ARG A 32 -10.06 -1.87 5.19
CA ARG A 32 -10.04 -1.16 6.47
C ARG A 32 -8.68 -1.09 7.16
N PRO A 33 -7.91 -2.17 7.20
CA PRO A 33 -6.58 -2.07 7.81
C PRO A 33 -5.71 -1.05 7.08
N ILE A 34 -5.84 -0.97 5.76
CA ILE A 34 -5.07 -0.02 4.96
C ILE A 34 -5.46 1.40 5.34
N LYS A 35 -6.76 1.68 5.42
CA LYS A 35 -7.23 3.01 5.77
C LYS A 35 -6.78 3.40 7.18
N ARG A 36 -6.86 2.45 8.10
CA ARG A 36 -6.49 2.72 9.49
C ARG A 36 -5.01 3.07 9.61
N ILE A 37 -4.16 2.29 8.96
CA ILE A 37 -2.73 2.55 9.02
C ILE A 37 -2.40 3.87 8.35
N GLN A 38 -2.99 4.15 7.20
CA GLN A 38 -2.74 5.40 6.51
C GLN A 38 -3.17 6.61 7.36
N THR A 39 -4.31 6.50 8.02
CA THR A 39 -4.78 7.58 8.87
C THR A 39 -3.82 7.82 10.02
N THR A 40 -3.32 6.73 10.62
CA THR A 40 -2.36 6.83 11.70
C THR A 40 -1.07 7.47 11.23
N LEU A 41 -0.56 7.03 10.07
CA LEU A 41 0.67 7.59 9.52
C LEU A 41 0.52 9.08 9.22
N ALA A 42 -0.63 9.46 8.68
CA ALA A 42 -0.86 10.87 8.33
C ALA A 42 -0.81 11.78 9.56
N GLY A 43 -1.10 11.23 10.73
CA GLY A 43 -1.03 12.01 11.96
C GLY A 43 0.32 11.99 12.64
N MET A 44 1.31 11.33 12.09
CA MET A 44 2.64 11.21 12.73
C MET A 44 3.61 12.23 12.14
N PRO A 45 4.13 13.14 12.95
CA PRO A 45 5.08 14.14 12.44
C PRO A 45 6.33 13.52 11.81
N ALA A 46 6.80 12.40 12.36
CA ALA A 46 7.99 11.76 11.82
C ALA A 46 7.77 11.27 10.39
N PHE A 47 6.55 10.80 10.10
CA PHE A 47 6.22 10.37 8.75
C PHE A 47 6.17 11.56 7.81
N ALA A 48 5.53 12.64 8.23
CA ALA A 48 5.44 13.84 7.40
C ALA A 48 6.82 14.41 7.09
N SER A 49 7.71 14.41 8.09
CA SER A 49 9.08 14.86 7.87
C SER A 49 9.81 13.97 6.88
N ALA A 50 9.63 12.66 6.98
CA ALA A 50 10.28 11.73 6.07
C ALA A 50 9.83 11.93 4.64
N VAL A 51 8.54 12.18 4.45
CA VAL A 51 8.00 12.43 3.11
C VAL A 51 8.61 13.71 2.53
N ARG A 52 8.70 14.75 3.33
CA ARG A 52 9.29 16.01 2.87
C ARG A 52 10.76 15.84 2.52
N GLU A 53 11.49 15.09 3.35
CA GLU A 53 12.90 14.85 3.06
C GLU A 53 13.08 14.07 1.78
N ALA A 54 12.23 13.07 1.56
CA ALA A 54 12.31 12.26 0.36
C ALA A 54 12.04 13.11 -0.88
N GLU A 55 11.06 13.99 -0.81
CA GLU A 55 10.72 14.86 -1.92
C GLU A 55 11.85 15.86 -2.19
N ALA A 56 12.43 16.40 -1.14
CA ALA A 56 13.51 17.38 -1.29
C ALA A 56 14.77 16.72 -1.87
N ALA A 57 14.96 15.44 -1.61
CA ALA A 57 16.14 14.73 -2.08
C ALA A 57 15.97 14.12 -3.47
N GLY A 58 14.82 14.30 -4.10
CA GLY A 58 14.64 13.81 -5.46
C GLY A 58 13.59 12.75 -5.64
N GLY A 59 12.79 12.50 -4.62
CA GLY A 59 11.69 11.56 -4.76
C GLY A 59 12.15 10.13 -4.95
N SER A 60 11.88 9.57 -6.12
CA SER A 60 12.21 8.16 -6.37
C SER A 60 13.68 7.93 -6.67
N ASP A 61 14.47 9.00 -6.80
CA ASP A 61 15.89 8.86 -7.13
C ASP A 61 16.79 8.87 -5.91
N LEU A 62 16.26 8.48 -4.77
CA LEU A 62 17.04 8.46 -3.54
C LEU A 62 18.13 7.39 -3.60
N THR A 63 19.32 7.74 -3.12
CA THR A 63 20.38 6.75 -2.97
C THR A 63 20.03 5.83 -1.80
N PRO A 64 20.60 4.62 -1.75
CA PRO A 64 20.37 3.74 -0.62
C PRO A 64 20.73 4.38 0.73
N GLU A 65 21.76 5.20 0.74
CA GLU A 65 22.16 5.90 1.95
C GLU A 65 21.10 6.89 2.41
N GLN A 66 20.54 7.64 1.46
CA GLN A 66 19.47 8.59 1.76
C GLN A 66 18.23 7.86 2.26
N GLN A 67 17.89 6.73 1.63
CA GLN A 67 16.73 5.94 2.04
C GLN A 67 16.89 5.45 3.47
N LEU A 68 18.07 4.98 3.81
CA LEU A 68 18.33 4.48 5.14
C LEU A 68 18.23 5.59 6.17
N LYS A 69 18.75 6.76 5.85
CA LYS A 69 18.71 7.89 6.76
C LYS A 69 17.27 8.34 7.02
N ILE A 70 16.48 8.39 5.96
CA ILE A 70 15.07 8.78 6.10
C ILE A 70 14.32 7.76 6.93
N ALA A 71 14.55 6.47 6.66
CA ALA A 71 13.90 5.41 7.40
C ALA A 71 14.26 5.47 8.88
N ALA A 72 15.54 5.76 9.18
CA ALA A 72 15.98 5.85 10.56
C ALA A 72 15.28 6.98 11.30
N GLY A 73 14.93 8.05 10.60
CA GLY A 73 14.24 9.17 11.22
C GLY A 73 12.76 8.96 11.43
N MET A 74 12.19 7.91 10.84
CA MET A 74 10.75 7.66 10.94
C MET A 74 10.34 7.01 12.26
N GLY A 75 11.25 6.27 12.91
CA GLY A 75 10.89 5.59 14.15
C GLY A 75 9.73 4.64 13.97
N GLU A 76 8.71 4.78 14.81
CA GLU A 76 7.55 3.90 14.75
C GLU A 76 6.80 3.98 13.42
N ALA A 77 6.91 5.13 12.75
CA ALA A 77 6.24 5.27 11.45
C ALA A 77 6.79 4.28 10.44
N PHE A 78 8.06 3.90 10.57
CA PHE A 78 8.64 2.91 9.67
C PHE A 78 7.94 1.56 9.83
N ASP A 79 7.70 1.14 11.07
CA ASP A 79 7.00 -0.13 11.30
C ASP A 79 5.59 -0.09 10.76
N LEU A 80 4.91 1.04 10.91
CA LEU A 80 3.57 1.18 10.37
C LEU A 80 3.58 1.12 8.85
N LEU A 81 4.61 1.70 8.23
CA LEU A 81 4.72 1.64 6.78
C LEU A 81 4.93 0.20 6.31
N GLU A 82 5.74 -0.58 7.05
CA GLU A 82 5.89 -2.00 6.73
C GLU A 82 4.57 -2.72 6.85
N ASN A 83 3.81 -2.42 7.91
CA ASN A 83 2.49 -3.02 8.09
C ASN A 83 1.54 -2.63 6.98
N LEU A 84 1.64 -1.40 6.49
CA LEU A 84 0.82 -0.95 5.38
C LEU A 84 1.11 -1.75 4.12
N ASN A 85 2.39 -1.98 3.85
CA ASN A 85 2.78 -2.76 2.69
C ASN A 85 2.25 -4.18 2.79
N ASP A 86 2.33 -4.78 3.97
CA ASP A 86 1.80 -6.13 4.16
C ASP A 86 0.29 -6.15 3.98
N ALA A 87 -0.41 -5.13 4.48
CA ALA A 87 -1.85 -5.05 4.32
C ALA A 87 -2.25 -4.92 2.86
N LEU A 88 -1.45 -4.19 2.08
CA LEU A 88 -1.70 -4.07 0.64
C LEU A 88 -1.54 -5.42 -0.05
N ILE A 89 -0.52 -6.17 0.32
CA ILE A 89 -0.30 -7.49 -0.26
C ILE A 89 -1.48 -8.39 0.07
N VAL A 90 -1.92 -8.39 1.32
CA VAL A 90 -3.05 -9.23 1.73
C VAL A 90 -4.31 -8.84 0.96
N ALA A 91 -4.51 -7.54 0.73
CA ALA A 91 -5.70 -7.09 0.01
C ALA A 91 -5.62 -7.45 -1.47
N ALA A 92 -4.44 -7.36 -2.06
CA ALA A 92 -4.28 -7.51 -3.50
C ALA A 92 -4.08 -8.96 -3.94
N VAL A 93 -3.43 -9.78 -3.12
CA VAL A 93 -3.09 -11.14 -3.52
C VAL A 93 -4.26 -12.07 -3.28
N ARG A 94 -4.71 -12.70 -4.35
CA ARG A 94 -5.81 -13.64 -4.28
C ARG A 94 -5.31 -15.02 -3.86
N GLY A 95 -4.11 -15.36 -4.29
CA GLY A 95 -3.49 -16.62 -3.93
C GLY A 95 -2.05 -16.62 -4.37
N TRP A 96 -1.25 -17.49 -3.80
CA TRP A 96 0.16 -17.57 -4.15
C TRP A 96 0.65 -19.01 -4.04
N SER A 97 1.89 -19.22 -4.50
CA SER A 97 2.45 -20.57 -4.61
C SER A 97 3.07 -21.10 -3.32
N TYR A 98 3.00 -20.33 -2.23
CA TYR A 98 3.72 -20.71 -1.01
C TYR A 98 3.00 -21.73 -0.15
N GLY A 99 1.76 -22.03 -0.44
CA GLY A 99 1.03 -23.05 0.32
C GLY A 99 0.42 -22.56 1.61
N ALA A 100 0.73 -21.36 2.04
CA ALA A 100 0.17 -20.79 3.25
C ALA A 100 -0.97 -19.84 2.89
N GLU A 101 -1.83 -19.57 3.86
CA GLU A 101 -2.88 -18.58 3.66
C GLU A 101 -2.27 -17.20 3.52
N VAL A 102 -2.87 -16.35 2.71
CA VAL A 102 -2.36 -14.99 2.48
C VAL A 102 -2.73 -14.13 3.68
N THR A 103 -1.76 -13.90 4.55
CA THR A 103 -1.95 -13.09 5.75
C THR A 103 -0.74 -12.18 5.92
N ALA A 104 -0.90 -11.15 6.74
CA ALA A 104 0.22 -10.26 7.03
C ALA A 104 1.37 -11.02 7.70
N ASP A 105 1.03 -11.96 8.56
CA ASP A 105 2.04 -12.75 9.24
C ASP A 105 2.80 -13.62 8.24
N ALA A 106 2.09 -14.22 7.29
CA ALA A 106 2.75 -15.06 6.29
C ALA A 106 3.69 -14.26 5.40
N CYS A 107 3.42 -12.97 5.20
CA CYS A 107 4.30 -12.13 4.40
C CYS A 107 5.72 -12.10 4.99
N GLN A 108 5.82 -12.20 6.31
CA GLN A 108 7.12 -12.12 6.98
C GLN A 108 7.97 -13.36 6.74
N ASP A 109 7.36 -14.44 6.31
CA ASP A 109 8.08 -15.69 6.06
C ASP A 109 8.46 -15.86 4.60
N LEU A 110 8.17 -14.89 3.76
CA LEU A 110 8.52 -14.98 2.36
C LEU A 110 9.99 -14.62 2.13
N PRO A 111 10.60 -15.15 1.06
CA PRO A 111 11.93 -14.65 0.69
C PRO A 111 11.85 -13.13 0.49
N GLY A 112 12.87 -12.44 0.99
CA GLY A 112 12.84 -10.97 0.94
C GLY A 112 12.67 -10.40 -0.45
N ARG A 113 13.30 -11.02 -1.44
CA ARG A 113 13.19 -10.54 -2.82
C ARG A 113 11.78 -10.73 -3.36
N ASP A 114 11.12 -11.82 -2.96
CA ASP A 114 9.75 -12.06 -3.37
C ASP A 114 8.83 -11.01 -2.75
N LEU A 115 9.07 -10.71 -1.48
CA LEU A 115 8.27 -9.70 -0.79
C LEU A 115 8.45 -8.33 -1.44
N ASP A 116 9.68 -7.98 -1.81
CA ASP A 116 9.96 -6.72 -2.48
C ASP A 116 9.22 -6.64 -3.82
N LYS A 117 9.21 -7.74 -4.55
CA LYS A 117 8.50 -7.78 -5.83
C LYS A 117 6.99 -7.63 -5.62
N LEU A 118 6.46 -8.26 -4.59
CA LEU A 118 5.05 -8.13 -4.28
C LEU A 118 4.70 -6.71 -3.86
N ARG A 119 5.56 -6.06 -3.10
CA ARG A 119 5.35 -4.66 -2.72
C ARG A 119 5.31 -3.77 -3.95
N GLU A 120 6.22 -4.00 -4.87
CA GLU A 120 6.25 -3.24 -6.10
C GLU A 120 4.96 -3.44 -6.89
N ALA A 121 4.53 -4.69 -7.00
CA ALA A 121 3.35 -5.01 -7.80
C ALA A 121 2.05 -4.51 -7.16
N THR A 122 2.01 -4.41 -5.84
CA THR A 122 0.79 -4.01 -5.14
C THR A 122 0.74 -2.54 -4.79
N SER A 123 1.85 -1.81 -4.92
CA SER A 123 1.86 -0.41 -4.54
C SER A 123 0.82 0.43 -5.28
N PRO A 124 0.53 0.16 -6.57
CA PRO A 124 -0.51 0.95 -7.23
C PRO A 124 -1.90 0.82 -6.59
N TYR A 125 -2.14 -0.27 -5.86
CA TYR A 125 -3.43 -0.46 -5.21
C TYR A 125 -3.67 0.56 -4.12
N LEU A 126 -2.62 1.09 -3.52
CA LEU A 126 -2.77 2.04 -2.42
C LEU A 126 -3.59 3.24 -2.85
N LYS A 127 -3.26 3.81 -4.00
CA LYS A 127 -3.96 4.98 -4.50
C LYS A 127 -5.43 4.67 -4.75
N GLU A 128 -5.71 3.49 -5.30
CA GLU A 128 -7.07 3.12 -5.64
C GLU A 128 -7.91 2.79 -4.41
N LEU A 129 -7.26 2.32 -3.34
CA LEU A 129 -7.98 1.88 -2.16
C LEU A 129 -8.09 2.95 -1.09
N MET A 130 -7.42 4.08 -1.29
CA MET A 130 -7.49 5.15 -0.32
C MET A 130 -8.85 5.81 -0.32
N PRO A 131 -9.34 6.19 0.85
CA PRO A 131 -10.56 6.97 0.89
C PRO A 131 -10.28 8.35 0.32
N ASP A 132 -11.29 8.95 -0.24
CA ASP A 132 -11.15 10.28 -0.81
C ASP A 132 -11.32 11.31 0.29
N PHE A 133 -10.22 11.85 0.73
CA PHE A 133 -10.25 12.91 1.75
C PHE A 133 -10.09 14.29 1.11
N ASP A 134 -10.14 14.35 -0.22
CA ASP A 134 -9.94 15.60 -0.92
C ASP A 134 -11.03 16.58 -0.52
N PRO A 135 -10.69 17.73 0.00
CA PRO A 135 -11.68 18.72 0.41
C PRO A 135 -12.33 19.44 -0.75
N THR A 136 -11.88 19.19 -1.97
CA THR A 136 -12.47 19.82 -3.13
C THR A 136 -13.93 19.41 -3.24
N PRO A 137 -14.86 20.36 -3.26
CA PRO A 137 -16.26 19.99 -3.32
C PRO A 137 -16.59 19.37 -4.63
N ASP A 138 -17.37 18.31 -4.55
CA ASP A 138 -17.88 17.68 -5.70
C ASP A 138 -19.07 18.47 -6.18
N ALA A 139 -19.25 18.55 -7.45
CA ALA A 139 -20.39 19.27 -8.02
C ALA A 139 -21.70 18.73 -7.49
N SER A 140 -21.72 17.47 -7.16
CA SER A 140 -22.93 16.88 -6.62
C SER A 140 -23.03 17.00 -5.12
N SER A 141 -22.07 17.61 -4.50
CA SER A 141 -22.05 17.74 -3.08
C SER A 141 -23.15 18.68 -2.60
N PRO A 142 -23.94 18.22 -1.70
CA PRO A 142 -25.06 19.03 -1.26
C PRO A 142 -24.69 20.08 -0.29
N ILE A 143 -23.55 20.16 0.05
CA ILE A 143 -23.16 20.99 0.98
C ILE A 143 -23.30 22.27 0.84
N GLU A 144 -23.35 22.67 0.14
CA GLU A 144 -23.39 23.80 0.07
C GLU A 144 -24.14 24.41 0.66
N PRO A 145 -24.35 24.64 1.15
CA PRO A 145 -25.12 25.13 1.73
C PRO A 145 -25.19 26.16 1.96
N SER A 146 -25.03 26.15 1.94
CA SER A 146 -25.19 26.80 2.28
C SER A 146 -25.42 27.60 2.15
N ALA A 147 -25.38 27.76 1.90
CA ALA A 147 -25.53 28.49 1.78
C ALA A 147 -26.22 29.11 2.05
N ALA A 148 -26.45 29.08 2.17
CA ALA A 148 -27.22 29.75 2.37
C ALA A 148 -27.32 30.48 2.94
#